data_6c194f81bf6f800582e17301e77dbac5
#
_entry.id   6c194f81bf6f800582e17301e77dbac5
#
_cell.length_a   1.000
_cell.length_b   1.000
_cell.length_c   1.000
_cell.angle_alpha   90.00
_cell.angle_beta   90.00
_cell.angle_gamma   90.00
#
_symmetry.space_group_name_H-M   'P 1'
#
loop_
_entity.id
_entity.type
_entity.pdbx_description
1 polymer ?
#
loop_
_entity_poly.entity_id
_entity_poly.type
_entity_poly.pdbx_seq_one_letter_code
_entity_poly.pdbx_strand_id
1 'polypeptide(L)'
;MALYSDFIRIALLSQYGGFWIDSTVLVTENIENICSNYNFYTKKSDMAELHFGNYLLQGRFAIHLVKADNDNFLINFLYDALSYYHKKFNAPVDYYLTNLLVDMAYKEFSNVKRMFDELPVNDHGFESKLNERIDDYFDENLYNIYLKNMPFQKLSYKSHKFLKTLNNKKTFYGHIYNEYGEESINE
;
A
#
# COMPACT_ATOMS: atom_id res chain seq x y z
N MET A 1 -17.98 -2.60 -3.72
CA MET A 1 -16.79 -2.98 -4.53
C MET A 1 -15.49 -3.10 -3.72
N ALA A 2 -15.18 -2.19 -2.79
CA ALA A 2 -13.91 -2.25 -2.03
C ALA A 2 -13.69 -3.57 -1.27
N LEU A 3 -14.68 -4.03 -0.52
CA LEU A 3 -14.59 -5.28 0.25
C LEU A 3 -14.33 -6.52 -0.61
N TYR A 4 -14.91 -6.59 -1.79
CA TYR A 4 -14.64 -7.69 -2.72
C TYR A 4 -13.20 -7.65 -3.25
N SER A 5 -12.67 -6.46 -3.48
CA SER A 5 -11.27 -6.26 -3.82
C SER A 5 -10.34 -6.71 -2.69
N ASP A 6 -10.67 -6.39 -1.44
CA ASP A 6 -9.91 -6.83 -0.26
C ASP A 6 -9.93 -8.36 -0.14
N PHE A 7 -11.10 -8.98 -0.36
CA PHE A 7 -11.20 -10.44 -0.35
C PHE A 7 -10.31 -11.10 -1.41
N ILE A 8 -10.30 -10.58 -2.65
CA ILE A 8 -9.44 -11.11 -3.72
C ILE A 8 -7.97 -11.02 -3.34
N ARG A 9 -7.51 -9.88 -2.81
CA ARG A 9 -6.13 -9.69 -2.36
C ARG A 9 -5.72 -10.75 -1.36
N ILE A 10 -6.55 -10.91 -0.32
CA ILE A 10 -6.31 -11.86 0.77
C ILE A 10 -6.36 -13.30 0.25
N ALA A 11 -7.31 -13.64 -0.63
CA ALA A 11 -7.41 -14.98 -1.22
C ALA A 11 -6.16 -15.35 -2.04
N LEU A 12 -5.67 -14.41 -2.86
CA LEU A 12 -4.45 -14.63 -3.65
C LEU A 12 -3.22 -14.78 -2.76
N LEU A 13 -3.05 -13.93 -1.76
CA LEU A 13 -1.94 -14.02 -0.81
C LEU A 13 -2.01 -15.31 0.03
N SER A 14 -3.19 -15.74 0.47
CA SER A 14 -3.38 -17.01 1.20
C SER A 14 -3.03 -18.22 0.33
N GLN A 15 -3.39 -18.20 -0.94
CA GLN A 15 -3.18 -19.34 -1.82
C GLN A 15 -1.75 -19.43 -2.36
N TYR A 16 -1.14 -18.31 -2.71
CA TYR A 16 0.12 -18.26 -3.45
C TYR A 16 1.25 -17.60 -2.69
N GLY A 17 0.94 -16.86 -1.62
CA GLY A 17 1.92 -15.94 -1.02
C GLY A 17 2.29 -14.81 -1.99
N GLY A 18 3.45 -14.20 -1.75
CA GLY A 18 4.01 -13.19 -2.63
C GLY A 18 3.72 -11.77 -2.18
N PHE A 19 3.64 -10.84 -3.13
CA PHE A 19 3.51 -9.43 -2.85
C PHE A 19 2.32 -8.82 -3.61
N TRP A 20 1.32 -8.39 -2.88
CA TRP A 20 0.22 -7.60 -3.42
C TRP A 20 0.57 -6.12 -3.44
N ILE A 21 0.47 -5.52 -4.59
CA ILE A 21 0.61 -4.07 -4.78
C ILE A 21 -0.58 -3.59 -5.60
N ASP A 22 -1.29 -2.58 -5.10
CA ASP A 22 -2.36 -1.95 -5.88
C ASP A 22 -1.81 -1.29 -7.14
N SER A 23 -2.55 -1.33 -8.24
CA SER A 23 -2.19 -0.68 -9.52
C SER A 23 -1.99 0.83 -9.43
N THR A 24 -2.33 1.45 -8.32
CA THR A 24 -2.10 2.88 -8.05
C THR A 24 -0.86 3.14 -7.20
N VAL A 25 -0.02 2.15 -6.97
CA VAL A 25 1.27 2.32 -6.29
C VAL A 25 2.39 2.31 -7.33
N LEU A 26 3.13 3.40 -7.42
CA LEU A 26 4.37 3.47 -8.17
C LEU A 26 5.49 2.84 -7.33
N VAL A 27 6.18 1.86 -7.89
CA VAL A 27 7.33 1.20 -7.28
C VAL A 27 8.59 1.68 -7.98
N THR A 28 9.54 2.25 -7.24
CA THR A 28 10.73 2.90 -7.80
C THR A 28 12.03 2.16 -7.52
N GLU A 29 11.96 1.09 -6.72
CA GLU A 29 13.11 0.24 -6.42
C GLU A 29 12.77 -1.25 -6.59
N ASN A 30 13.78 -2.09 -6.69
CA ASN A 30 13.56 -3.53 -6.74
C ASN A 30 12.95 -4.02 -5.42
N ILE A 31 11.77 -4.64 -5.50
CA ILE A 31 11.00 -5.15 -4.37
C ILE A 31 11.81 -6.15 -3.54
N GLU A 32 12.62 -7.00 -4.18
CA GLU A 32 13.45 -7.97 -3.48
C GLU A 32 14.46 -7.30 -2.55
N ASN A 33 15.04 -6.17 -2.96
CA ASN A 33 15.97 -5.43 -2.12
C ASN A 33 15.30 -4.86 -0.87
N ILE A 34 14.00 -4.51 -0.97
CA ILE A 34 13.27 -3.87 0.12
C ILE A 34 12.77 -4.90 1.13
N CYS A 35 12.25 -6.03 0.67
CA CYS A 35 11.45 -6.92 1.51
C CYS A 35 11.84 -8.41 1.48
N SER A 36 12.99 -8.80 0.87
CA SER A 36 13.47 -10.20 0.87
C SER A 36 13.64 -10.78 2.26
N ASN A 37 14.05 -9.96 3.23
CA ASN A 37 14.31 -10.40 4.60
C ASN A 37 13.05 -10.53 5.48
N TYR A 38 11.87 -10.23 4.94
CA TYR A 38 10.61 -10.23 5.69
C TYR A 38 9.67 -11.32 5.16
N ASN A 39 9.21 -12.22 6.04
CA ASN A 39 8.13 -13.18 5.73
C ASN A 39 6.76 -12.50 5.66
N PHE A 40 6.65 -11.33 6.26
CA PHE A 40 5.51 -10.42 6.17
C PHE A 40 6.00 -8.99 6.06
N TYR A 41 5.46 -8.24 5.12
CA TYR A 41 5.77 -6.82 4.95
C TYR A 41 4.52 -6.05 4.57
N THR A 42 4.36 -4.88 5.13
CA THR A 42 3.33 -3.91 4.77
C THR A 42 3.86 -2.49 5.06
N LYS A 43 3.21 -1.48 4.52
CA LYS A 43 3.49 -0.14 4.96
C LYS A 43 3.15 0.00 6.44
N LYS A 44 4.10 0.49 7.21
CA LYS A 44 3.95 0.84 8.63
C LYS A 44 4.38 2.29 8.83
N SER A 45 3.41 3.15 9.11
CA SER A 45 3.64 4.57 9.29
C SER A 45 3.90 4.95 10.74
N ASP A 46 4.63 6.04 10.93
CA ASP A 46 4.78 6.68 12.22
C ASP A 46 3.43 7.24 12.73
N MET A 47 3.21 7.17 14.04
CA MET A 47 1.98 7.69 14.66
C MET A 47 1.76 9.19 14.42
N ALA A 48 2.85 9.96 14.29
CA ALA A 48 2.78 11.39 14.01
C ALA A 48 2.25 11.72 12.60
N GLU A 49 2.34 10.77 11.66
CA GLU A 49 2.00 10.94 10.25
C GLU A 49 0.64 10.33 9.88
N LEU A 50 -0.20 9.98 10.89
CA LEU A 50 -1.47 9.32 10.63
C LEU A 50 -2.52 10.28 10.05
N HIS A 51 -2.95 10.00 8.83
CA HIS A 51 -4.20 10.51 8.30
C HIS A 51 -5.39 9.72 8.84
N PHE A 52 -6.58 10.34 8.86
CA PHE A 52 -7.79 9.80 9.49
C PHE A 52 -8.13 8.33 9.13
N GLY A 53 -7.84 7.88 7.90
CA GLY A 53 -8.09 6.49 7.48
C GLY A 53 -7.15 5.44 8.09
N ASN A 54 -5.99 5.86 8.62
CA ASN A 54 -5.00 4.98 9.25
C ASN A 54 -5.17 4.88 10.78
N TYR A 55 -6.11 5.64 11.34
CA TYR A 55 -6.29 5.76 12.79
C TYR A 55 -6.63 4.43 13.46
N LEU A 56 -7.50 3.63 12.83
CA LEU A 56 -7.95 2.34 13.38
C LEU A 56 -6.78 1.39 13.69
N LEU A 57 -5.84 1.28 12.78
CA LEU A 57 -4.67 0.40 12.91
C LEU A 57 -3.41 1.11 13.39
N GLN A 58 -3.52 2.40 13.78
CA GLN A 58 -2.38 3.19 14.23
C GLN A 58 -1.19 3.12 13.26
N GLY A 59 -1.45 3.17 11.97
CA GLY A 59 -0.44 3.13 10.91
C GLY A 59 0.24 1.76 10.68
N ARG A 60 -0.17 0.68 11.38
CA ARG A 60 0.53 -0.62 11.32
C ARG A 60 0.34 -1.40 10.02
N PHE A 61 -0.73 -1.12 9.26
CA PHE A 61 -1.11 -1.94 8.12
C PHE A 61 -1.72 -1.14 6.98
N ALA A 62 -1.34 -1.47 5.77
CA ALA A 62 -1.90 -0.90 4.55
C ALA A 62 -2.25 -2.01 3.55
N ILE A 63 -3.53 -2.27 3.34
CA ILE A 63 -4.03 -3.35 2.47
C ILE A 63 -3.60 -3.22 1.00
N HIS A 64 -3.19 -2.04 0.57
CA HIS A 64 -2.73 -1.78 -0.80
C HIS A 64 -1.26 -2.17 -1.04
N LEU A 65 -0.55 -2.57 0.00
CA LEU A 65 0.86 -2.96 -0.03
C LEU A 65 1.11 -4.05 1.02
N VAL A 66 1.04 -5.31 0.62
CA VAL A 66 1.18 -6.46 1.53
C VAL A 66 2.01 -7.56 0.89
N LYS A 67 3.12 -7.93 1.54
CA LYS A 67 3.85 -9.18 1.29
C LYS A 67 3.50 -10.18 2.38
N ALA A 68 3.30 -11.42 2.00
CA ALA A 68 3.17 -12.52 2.94
C ALA A 68 3.56 -13.84 2.27
N ASP A 69 4.07 -14.78 3.07
CA ASP A 69 4.20 -16.15 2.64
C ASP A 69 2.81 -16.83 2.68
N ASN A 70 2.61 -17.88 1.90
CA ASN A 70 1.30 -18.56 1.77
C ASN A 70 0.84 -19.27 3.06
N ASP A 71 1.73 -19.52 4.00
CA ASP A 71 1.45 -20.07 5.33
C ASP A 71 1.30 -18.99 6.41
N ASN A 72 1.29 -17.71 6.03
CA ASN A 72 1.16 -16.61 6.98
C ASN A 72 -0.15 -16.67 7.74
N PHE A 73 -0.06 -16.76 9.06
CA PHE A 73 -1.22 -16.94 9.95
C PHE A 73 -2.26 -15.81 9.81
N LEU A 74 -1.82 -14.53 9.74
CA LEU A 74 -2.74 -13.40 9.60
C LEU A 74 -3.52 -13.47 8.29
N ILE A 75 -2.84 -13.76 7.18
CA ILE A 75 -3.47 -13.81 5.85
C ILE A 75 -4.48 -14.95 5.80
N ASN A 76 -4.15 -16.13 6.33
CA ASN A 76 -5.06 -17.26 6.38
C ASN A 76 -6.25 -16.99 7.30
N PHE A 77 -6.03 -16.39 8.46
CA PHE A 77 -7.11 -15.93 9.34
C PHE A 77 -8.06 -14.93 8.64
N LEU A 78 -7.51 -13.95 7.93
CA LEU A 78 -8.32 -12.97 7.19
C LEU A 78 -9.12 -13.64 6.07
N TYR A 79 -8.51 -14.57 5.34
CA TYR A 79 -9.21 -15.34 4.30
C TYR A 79 -10.40 -16.11 4.86
N ASP A 80 -10.21 -16.84 5.95
CA ASP A 80 -11.28 -17.62 6.59
C ASP A 80 -12.39 -16.72 7.15
N ALA A 81 -12.01 -15.64 7.85
CA ALA A 81 -12.95 -14.69 8.43
C ALA A 81 -13.80 -13.98 7.34
N LEU A 82 -13.16 -13.47 6.29
CA LEU A 82 -13.86 -12.83 5.18
C LEU A 82 -14.71 -13.82 4.38
N SER A 83 -14.22 -15.04 4.14
CA SER A 83 -14.98 -16.12 3.49
C SER A 83 -16.25 -16.46 4.29
N TYR A 84 -16.13 -16.63 5.60
CA TYR A 84 -17.26 -16.88 6.48
C TYR A 84 -18.23 -15.71 6.47
N TYR A 85 -17.73 -14.48 6.55
CA TYR A 85 -18.54 -13.28 6.54
C TYR A 85 -19.38 -13.17 5.26
N HIS A 86 -18.73 -13.30 4.09
CA HIS A 86 -19.41 -13.17 2.80
C HIS A 86 -20.40 -14.32 2.50
N LYS A 87 -20.22 -15.51 3.09
CA LYS A 87 -21.22 -16.59 3.03
C LYS A 87 -22.47 -16.27 3.85
N LYS A 88 -22.34 -15.51 4.93
CA LYS A 88 -23.42 -15.25 5.89
C LYS A 88 -24.13 -13.93 5.66
N PHE A 89 -23.45 -12.92 5.15
CA PHE A 89 -23.96 -11.56 5.03
C PHE A 89 -23.80 -11.04 3.61
N ASN A 90 -24.87 -10.43 3.07
CA ASN A 90 -24.90 -9.88 1.70
C ASN A 90 -24.32 -8.46 1.60
N ALA A 91 -24.07 -7.81 2.73
CA ALA A 91 -23.53 -6.46 2.78
C ALA A 91 -22.47 -6.33 3.86
N PRO A 92 -21.45 -5.48 3.66
CA PRO A 92 -20.46 -5.22 4.69
C PRO A 92 -21.08 -4.46 5.86
N VAL A 93 -20.69 -4.80 7.07
CA VAL A 93 -21.02 -4.06 8.29
C VAL A 93 -20.34 -2.69 8.29
N ASP A 94 -19.14 -2.61 7.72
CA ASP A 94 -18.33 -1.41 7.63
C ASP A 94 -17.42 -1.45 6.41
N TYR A 95 -17.05 -0.29 5.89
CA TYR A 95 -16.06 -0.15 4.80
C TYR A 95 -14.67 -0.69 5.21
N TYR A 96 -14.33 -0.58 6.48
CA TYR A 96 -13.03 -0.99 7.05
C TYR A 96 -13.06 -2.38 7.68
N LEU A 97 -13.97 -3.27 7.25
CA LEU A 97 -14.09 -4.62 7.83
C LEU A 97 -12.75 -5.37 7.88
N THR A 98 -11.96 -5.32 6.81
CA THR A 98 -10.63 -5.95 6.78
C THR A 98 -9.70 -5.36 7.84
N ASN A 99 -9.71 -4.05 8.00
CA ASN A 99 -8.89 -3.37 9.02
C ASN A 99 -9.34 -3.72 10.44
N LEU A 100 -10.64 -3.86 10.67
CA LEU A 100 -11.19 -4.31 11.96
C LEU A 100 -10.74 -5.73 12.30
N LEU A 101 -10.73 -6.63 11.31
CA LEU A 101 -10.23 -7.99 11.48
C LEU A 101 -8.73 -8.04 11.77
N VAL A 102 -7.94 -7.18 11.12
CA VAL A 102 -6.50 -7.03 11.40
C VAL A 102 -6.26 -6.51 12.83
N ASP A 103 -7.02 -5.49 13.27
CA ASP A 103 -6.92 -4.95 14.64
C ASP A 103 -7.29 -6.00 15.68
N MET A 104 -8.35 -6.76 15.43
CA MET A 104 -8.74 -7.89 16.27
C MET A 104 -7.62 -8.93 16.33
N ALA A 105 -7.07 -9.33 15.19
CA ALA A 105 -5.98 -10.31 15.14
C ALA A 105 -4.73 -9.81 15.89
N TYR A 106 -4.39 -8.54 15.75
CA TYR A 106 -3.27 -7.93 16.48
C TYR A 106 -3.46 -7.98 18.01
N LYS A 107 -4.70 -7.80 18.49
CA LYS A 107 -5.02 -7.79 19.91
C LYS A 107 -5.10 -9.21 20.51
N GLU A 108 -5.62 -10.14 19.73
CA GLU A 108 -5.94 -11.49 20.25
C GLU A 108 -4.82 -12.51 20.04
N PHE A 109 -3.99 -12.37 18.99
CA PHE A 109 -2.97 -13.35 18.64
C PHE A 109 -1.56 -12.82 18.87
N SER A 110 -0.84 -13.40 19.82
CA SER A 110 0.52 -12.95 20.19
C SER A 110 1.53 -13.06 19.04
N ASN A 111 1.38 -14.05 18.15
CA ASN A 111 2.21 -14.20 16.94
C ASN A 111 1.96 -13.07 15.93
N VAL A 112 0.72 -12.66 15.74
CA VAL A 112 0.36 -11.51 14.88
C VAL A 112 0.89 -10.21 15.49
N LYS A 113 0.69 -10.01 16.80
CA LYS A 113 1.24 -8.85 17.51
C LYS A 113 2.74 -8.74 17.32
N ARG A 114 3.48 -9.83 17.58
CA ARG A 114 4.93 -9.87 17.42
C ARG A 114 5.35 -9.55 15.99
N MET A 115 4.70 -10.14 14.98
CA MET A 115 4.98 -9.90 13.56
C MET A 115 4.88 -8.42 13.19
N PHE A 116 3.86 -7.71 13.67
CA PHE A 116 3.72 -6.28 13.45
C PHE A 116 4.72 -5.45 14.27
N ASP A 117 5.00 -5.84 15.52
CA ASP A 117 5.89 -5.08 16.40
C ASP A 117 7.35 -5.16 15.90
N GLU A 118 7.76 -6.31 15.36
CA GLU A 118 9.09 -6.54 14.76
C GLU A 118 9.29 -5.83 13.41
N LEU A 119 8.21 -5.54 12.67
CA LEU A 119 8.31 -4.76 11.43
C LEU A 119 8.69 -3.32 11.76
N PRO A 120 9.80 -2.78 11.22
CA PRO A 120 10.17 -1.39 11.45
C PRO A 120 9.16 -0.42 10.81
N VAL A 121 9.09 0.79 11.32
CA VAL A 121 8.44 1.90 10.63
C VAL A 121 9.18 2.14 9.31
N ASN A 122 8.46 2.13 8.21
CA ASN A 122 9.01 2.24 6.86
C ASN A 122 8.36 3.37 6.03
N ASP A 123 7.43 4.12 6.62
CA ASP A 123 6.88 5.33 6.03
C ASP A 123 6.76 6.43 7.09
N HIS A 124 7.45 7.53 6.88
CA HIS A 124 7.40 8.75 7.69
C HIS A 124 6.59 9.86 6.99
N GLY A 125 5.46 9.51 6.40
CA GLY A 125 4.56 10.44 5.72
C GLY A 125 4.95 10.74 4.27
N PHE A 126 5.83 9.94 3.66
CA PHE A 126 6.30 10.15 2.29
C PHE A 126 5.50 9.39 1.24
N GLU A 127 4.68 8.41 1.61
CA GLU A 127 3.93 7.58 0.65
C GLU A 127 3.03 8.39 -0.30
N SER A 128 2.42 9.49 0.18
CA SER A 128 1.51 10.33 -0.62
C SER A 128 2.14 11.61 -1.17
N LYS A 129 3.38 11.92 -0.81
CA LYS A 129 4.00 13.23 -1.14
C LYS A 129 4.13 13.47 -2.64
N LEU A 130 4.46 12.43 -3.40
CA LEU A 130 4.51 12.53 -4.84
C LEU A 130 3.12 12.80 -5.42
N ASN A 131 2.10 12.12 -4.93
CA ASN A 131 0.72 12.33 -5.35
C ASN A 131 0.22 13.74 -5.06
N GLU A 132 0.54 14.31 -3.89
CA GLU A 132 0.14 15.67 -3.50
C GLU A 132 0.66 16.72 -4.49
N ARG A 133 1.77 16.44 -5.17
CA ARG A 133 2.45 17.35 -6.10
C ARG A 133 2.43 16.91 -7.56
N ILE A 134 1.63 15.93 -7.90
CA ILE A 134 1.69 15.25 -9.21
C ILE A 134 1.54 16.22 -10.40
N ASP A 135 0.75 17.29 -10.26
CA ASP A 135 0.52 18.33 -11.26
C ASP A 135 1.41 19.57 -11.07
N ASP A 136 2.27 19.62 -10.05
CA ASP A 136 3.21 20.72 -9.82
C ASP A 136 4.40 20.65 -10.78
N TYR A 137 5.15 21.75 -10.91
CA TYR A 137 6.42 21.74 -11.64
C TYR A 137 7.39 20.73 -11.05
N PHE A 138 8.03 19.97 -11.91
CA PHE A 138 9.02 18.99 -11.50
C PHE A 138 10.20 19.64 -10.80
N ASP A 139 10.56 19.09 -9.65
CA ASP A 139 11.73 19.42 -8.85
C ASP A 139 12.47 18.12 -8.54
N GLU A 140 13.66 17.97 -9.11
CA GLU A 140 14.46 16.75 -8.99
C GLU A 140 14.91 16.47 -7.55
N ASN A 141 15.20 17.52 -6.77
CA ASN A 141 15.61 17.33 -5.38
C ASN A 141 14.46 16.80 -4.52
N LEU A 142 13.26 17.36 -4.68
CA LEU A 142 12.07 16.89 -3.98
C LEU A 142 11.70 15.47 -4.42
N TYR A 143 11.76 15.18 -5.70
CA TYR A 143 11.51 13.84 -6.23
C TYR A 143 12.42 12.80 -5.58
N ASN A 144 13.71 13.06 -5.59
CA ASN A 144 14.70 12.17 -4.97
C ASN A 144 14.50 12.01 -3.46
N ILE A 145 14.11 13.08 -2.75
CA ILE A 145 13.78 13.00 -1.33
C ILE A 145 12.57 12.07 -1.10
N TYR A 146 11.51 12.19 -1.91
CA TYR A 146 10.32 11.35 -1.75
C TYR A 146 10.64 9.88 -2.01
N LEU A 147 11.33 9.56 -3.08
CA LEU A 147 11.68 8.18 -3.43
C LEU A 147 12.64 7.55 -2.43
N LYS A 148 13.68 8.29 -1.99
CA LYS A 148 14.64 7.79 -1.01
C LYS A 148 13.99 7.42 0.34
N ASN A 149 12.94 8.16 0.74
CA ASN A 149 12.27 7.94 2.01
C ASN A 149 11.11 6.95 1.91
N MET A 150 10.54 6.76 0.70
CA MET A 150 9.47 5.79 0.47
C MET A 150 9.46 5.36 -0.99
N PRO A 151 10.00 4.16 -1.33
CA PRO A 151 10.04 3.65 -2.70
C PRO A 151 8.67 3.19 -3.24
N PHE A 152 7.67 3.15 -2.39
CA PHE A 152 6.27 2.83 -2.75
C PHE A 152 5.43 4.10 -2.65
N GLN A 153 5.20 4.78 -3.78
CA GLN A 153 4.43 6.03 -3.82
C GLN A 153 2.96 5.74 -4.16
N LYS A 154 2.06 6.00 -3.22
CA LYS A 154 0.61 5.85 -3.45
C LYS A 154 0.09 7.00 -4.28
N LEU A 155 -0.27 6.71 -5.51
CA LEU A 155 -0.89 7.66 -6.44
C LEU A 155 -2.42 7.54 -6.38
N SER A 156 -3.11 8.57 -6.86
CA SER A 156 -4.56 8.58 -6.98
C SER A 156 -4.97 9.25 -8.28
N TYR A 157 -5.83 8.60 -9.05
CA TYR A 157 -6.44 9.21 -10.24
C TYR A 157 -7.53 10.24 -9.91
N LYS A 158 -7.90 10.35 -8.63
CA LYS A 158 -8.91 11.28 -8.15
C LYS A 158 -8.26 12.62 -7.86
N SER A 159 -8.90 13.70 -8.19
CA SER A 159 -8.49 15.09 -7.83
C SER A 159 -7.26 15.64 -8.57
N HIS A 160 -6.74 14.94 -9.59
CA HIS A 160 -5.59 15.39 -10.38
C HIS A 160 -5.92 15.51 -11.87
N LYS A 161 -5.18 16.40 -12.56
CA LYS A 161 -5.32 16.63 -14.01
C LYS A 161 -4.35 15.77 -14.83
N PHE A 162 -3.29 15.28 -14.19
CA PHE A 162 -2.23 14.51 -14.83
C PHE A 162 -1.60 15.21 -16.03
N LEU A 163 -1.25 16.49 -15.82
CA LEU A 163 -0.64 17.31 -16.85
C LEU A 163 0.82 16.92 -17.05
N LYS A 164 1.22 16.53 -18.26
CA LYS A 164 2.63 16.26 -18.56
C LYS A 164 3.46 17.54 -18.49
N THR A 165 2.86 18.66 -18.87
CA THR A 165 3.49 20.00 -18.80
C THR A 165 2.51 21.03 -18.29
N LEU A 166 3.02 22.02 -17.58
CA LEU A 166 2.31 23.21 -17.13
C LEU A 166 3.13 24.44 -17.57
N ASN A 167 2.53 25.36 -18.36
CA ASN A 167 3.22 26.51 -18.94
C ASN A 167 4.55 26.14 -19.64
N ASN A 168 4.54 25.07 -20.46
CA ASN A 168 5.70 24.52 -21.19
C ASN A 168 6.85 23.99 -20.28
N LYS A 169 6.61 23.82 -18.99
CA LYS A 169 7.56 23.19 -18.06
C LYS A 169 7.05 21.83 -17.63
N LYS A 170 7.97 20.87 -17.49
CA LYS A 170 7.66 19.50 -17.04
C LYS A 170 7.05 19.51 -15.64
N THR A 171 6.04 18.69 -15.41
CA THR A 171 5.44 18.41 -14.10
C THR A 171 6.01 17.13 -13.49
N PHE A 172 5.68 16.81 -12.23
CA PHE A 172 6.01 15.51 -11.65
C PHE A 172 5.37 14.38 -12.46
N TYR A 173 4.09 14.50 -12.84
CA TYR A 173 3.47 13.50 -13.71
C TYR A 173 4.18 13.35 -15.06
N GLY A 174 4.57 14.45 -15.68
CA GLY A 174 5.31 14.42 -16.95
C GLY A 174 6.68 13.75 -16.83
N HIS A 175 7.34 13.87 -15.68
CA HIS A 175 8.58 13.15 -15.41
C HIS A 175 8.33 11.65 -15.27
N ILE A 176 7.38 11.24 -14.41
CA ILE A 176 7.01 9.84 -14.20
C ILE A 176 6.56 9.18 -15.50
N TYR A 177 5.75 9.87 -16.31
CA TYR A 177 5.29 9.35 -17.59
C TYR A 177 6.44 9.07 -18.55
N ASN A 178 7.47 9.95 -18.58
CA ASN A 178 8.64 9.75 -19.44
C ASN A 178 9.57 8.64 -18.92
N GLU A 179 9.61 8.43 -17.61
CA GLU A 179 10.48 7.43 -16.97
C GLU A 179 9.87 6.03 -16.97
N TYR A 180 8.57 5.91 -16.75
CA TYR A 180 7.86 4.63 -16.56
C TYR A 180 6.69 4.41 -17.52
N GLY A 181 6.42 5.32 -18.46
CA GLY A 181 5.30 5.23 -19.41
C GLY A 181 5.57 4.24 -20.54
N GLU A 182 4.53 3.90 -21.30
CA GLU A 182 4.58 2.88 -22.38
C GLU A 182 5.62 3.18 -23.46
N GLU A 183 6.01 4.43 -23.67
CA GLU A 183 7.04 4.80 -24.64
C GLU A 183 8.46 4.40 -24.21
N SER A 184 8.69 4.19 -22.90
CA SER A 184 9.98 3.72 -22.37
C SER A 184 10.16 2.19 -22.41
N ILE A 185 9.11 1.44 -22.76
CA ILE A 185 9.14 -0.04 -22.82
C ILE A 185 9.69 -0.55 -24.18
N ASN A 186 9.84 0.34 -25.17
CA ASN A 186 10.26 -0.01 -26.53
C ASN A 186 11.73 0.33 -26.85
N GLU A 187 12.56 0.66 -25.86
CA GLU A 187 14.01 0.81 -25.93
C GLU A 187 14.71 -0.38 -25.20
#